data_0145a0e72d489e88519fef659dcfec53
#
_entry.id   0145a0e72d489e88519fef659dcfec53
#
_cell.length_a   1.000
_cell.length_b   1.000
_cell.length_c   1.000
_cell.angle_alpha   90.00
_cell.angle_beta   90.00
_cell.angle_gamma   90.00
#
_symmetry.space_group_name_H-M   'P 1'
#
loop_
_entity.id
_entity.type
_entity.pdbx_description
1 polymer ?
#
loop_
_entity_poly.entity_id
_entity_poly.type
_entity_poly.pdbx_seq_one_letter_code
_entity_poly.pdbx_strand_id
1 'polypeptide(L)'
;SDVYKRQIMFRPELYNRFHVSKFMVSAPAKIQVGTPMEQIMRIFDDTKAWNLPVVDEEGRYIGFMSKSKIFNSYREVLVENFSGD
;
A
#
# COMPACT_ATOMS: atom_id res chain seq x y z
N SER A 1 -13.40 0.47 9.17
CA SER A 1 -13.40 -0.93 8.82
C SER A 1 -12.42 -1.23 7.69
N ASP A 2 -12.26 -2.49 7.41
CA ASP A 2 -11.27 -2.91 6.43
C ASP A 2 -11.59 -2.44 5.02
N VAL A 3 -12.84 -2.45 4.66
CA VAL A 3 -13.24 -2.01 3.32
C VAL A 3 -12.94 -0.54 3.14
N TYR A 4 -13.24 0.25 4.13
CA TYR A 4 -12.98 1.67 4.09
C TYR A 4 -11.48 1.95 3.98
N LYS A 5 -10.69 1.23 4.74
CA LYS A 5 -9.24 1.42 4.72
C LYS A 5 -8.65 1.06 3.37
N ARG A 6 -9.20 0.03 2.73
CA ARG A 6 -8.72 -0.34 1.40
C ARG A 6 -8.99 0.76 0.39
N GLN A 7 -10.12 1.42 0.50
CA GLN A 7 -10.44 2.51 -0.43
C GLN A 7 -9.50 3.69 -0.26
N ILE A 8 -8.97 3.88 0.94
CA ILE A 8 -8.04 4.96 1.18
C ILE A 8 -6.63 4.60 0.78
N MET A 9 -6.21 3.38 1.08
CA MET A 9 -4.82 3.01 0.99
C MET A 9 -4.40 2.52 -0.39
N PHE A 10 -5.28 1.91 -1.15
CA PHE A 10 -4.91 1.49 -2.50
C PHE A 10 -6.11 1.52 -3.42
N ARG A 11 -5.83 1.63 -4.68
CA ARG A 11 -6.83 1.74 -5.72
C ARG A 11 -6.66 0.58 -6.69
N PRO A 12 -7.68 -0.23 -6.83
CA PRO A 12 -7.67 -1.23 -7.90
C PRO A 12 -7.83 -0.47 -9.19
N GLU A 13 -7.14 -0.66 -10.15
CA GLU A 13 -7.21 0.14 -11.06
C GLU A 13 -7.47 0.51 -12.18
N LEU A 14 -7.38 1.21 -12.62
CA LEU A 14 -7.55 2.04 -13.73
C LEU A 14 -6.54 1.75 -14.80
N TYR A 15 -5.60 0.87 -14.52
CA TYR A 15 -4.55 0.55 -15.46
C TYR A 15 -4.97 -0.65 -16.28
N ASN A 16 -4.64 -0.62 -17.58
CA ASN A 16 -4.90 -1.77 -18.41
C ASN A 16 -3.95 -2.91 -18.05
N ARG A 17 -4.21 -4.09 -18.61
CA ARG A 17 -3.45 -5.27 -18.25
C ARG A 17 -1.95 -5.12 -18.54
N PHE A 18 -1.62 -4.43 -19.61
CA PHE A 18 -0.22 -4.25 -19.99
C PHE A 18 0.52 -3.43 -18.92
N HIS A 19 -0.09 -2.34 -18.49
CA HIS A 19 0.53 -1.47 -17.49
C HIS A 19 0.65 -2.17 -16.14
N VAL A 20 -0.34 -2.95 -15.77
CA VAL A 20 -0.30 -3.69 -14.52
C VAL A 20 0.83 -4.72 -14.55
N SER A 21 0.97 -5.44 -15.65
CA SER A 21 2.04 -6.43 -15.77
C SER A 21 3.41 -5.77 -15.65
N LYS A 22 3.59 -4.65 -16.32
CA LYS A 22 4.86 -3.95 -16.28
C LYS A 22 5.16 -3.45 -14.89
N PHE A 23 4.16 -2.91 -14.22
CA PHE A 23 4.31 -2.43 -12.85
C PHE A 23 4.71 -3.56 -11.91
N MET A 24 4.05 -4.72 -12.04
CA MET A 24 4.35 -5.87 -11.21
C MET A 24 5.76 -6.39 -11.41
N VAL A 25 6.23 -6.37 -12.64
CA VAL A 25 7.56 -6.87 -12.95
C VAL A 25 8.64 -5.90 -12.50
N SER A 26 8.42 -4.61 -12.70
CA SER A 26 9.45 -3.61 -12.45
C SER A 26 9.50 -3.14 -11.01
N ALA A 27 8.47 -3.41 -10.23
CA ALA A 27 8.43 -2.93 -8.85
C ALA A 27 9.51 -3.61 -7.99
N PRO A 28 10.16 -2.87 -7.11
CA PRO A 28 11.20 -3.45 -6.25
C PRO A 28 10.64 -4.38 -5.19
N ALA A 29 9.35 -4.30 -4.90
CA ALA A 29 8.72 -5.16 -3.92
C ALA A 29 7.23 -5.18 -4.18
N LYS A 30 6.55 -6.15 -3.58
CA LYS A 30 5.10 -6.24 -3.62
C LYS A 30 4.59 -6.35 -2.20
N ILE A 31 3.41 -5.77 -1.95
CA ILE A 31 2.82 -5.79 -0.64
C ILE A 31 1.66 -6.77 -0.66
N GLN A 32 1.69 -7.71 0.25
CA GLN A 32 0.63 -8.70 0.36
C GLN A 32 -0.46 -8.18 1.27
N VAL A 33 -1.70 -8.46 0.91
CA VAL A 33 -2.85 -8.09 1.75
C VAL A 33 -2.66 -8.69 3.13
N GLY A 34 -2.91 -7.87 4.15
CA GLY A 34 -2.75 -8.34 5.51
C GLY A 34 -1.42 -8.00 6.14
N THR A 35 -0.50 -7.46 5.36
CA THR A 35 0.80 -7.05 5.90
C THR A 35 0.58 -5.92 6.90
N PRO A 36 1.18 -5.99 8.09
CA PRO A 36 1.05 -4.92 9.08
C PRO A 36 1.61 -3.59 8.55
N MET A 37 0.99 -2.51 8.99
CA MET A 37 1.35 -1.19 8.53
C MET A 37 2.83 -0.87 8.77
N GLU A 38 3.35 -1.25 9.91
CA GLU A 38 4.75 -0.97 10.23
C GLU A 38 5.69 -1.65 9.25
N GLN A 39 5.34 -2.85 8.85
CA GLN A 39 6.16 -3.56 7.88
C GLN A 39 6.03 -2.94 6.50
N ILE A 40 4.83 -2.49 6.14
CA ILE A 40 4.61 -1.81 4.88
C ILE A 40 5.46 -0.55 4.79
N MET A 41 5.48 0.22 5.87
CA MET A 41 6.27 1.44 5.88
C MET A 41 7.76 1.15 5.76
N ARG A 42 8.20 0.06 6.37
CA ARG A 42 9.59 -0.36 6.24
C ARG A 42 9.93 -0.75 4.81
N ILE A 43 9.01 -1.43 4.15
CA ILE A 43 9.22 -1.80 2.75
C ILE A 43 9.36 -0.57 1.87
N PHE A 44 8.49 0.42 2.07
CA PHE A 44 8.59 1.66 1.33
C PHE A 44 9.93 2.37 1.60
N ASP A 45 10.34 2.36 2.85
CA ASP A 45 11.60 3.02 3.21
C ASP A 45 12.80 2.31 2.60
N ASP A 46 12.79 1.00 2.64
CA ASP A 46 13.90 0.22 2.10
C ASP A 46 13.99 0.30 0.59
N THR A 47 12.86 0.29 -0.09
CA THR A 47 12.85 0.29 -1.55
C THR A 47 12.92 1.67 -2.15
N LYS A 48 12.62 2.71 -1.35
CA LYS A 48 12.57 4.10 -1.83
C LYS A 48 11.51 4.30 -2.91
N ALA A 49 10.56 3.40 -3.00
CA ALA A 49 9.52 3.50 -4.02
C ALA A 49 8.45 4.49 -3.59
N TRP A 50 7.76 5.04 -4.58
CA TRP A 50 6.62 5.93 -4.32
C TRP A 50 5.32 5.18 -4.39
N ASN A 51 5.27 4.11 -5.15
CA ASN A 51 4.10 3.26 -5.29
C ASN A 51 4.54 1.82 -5.34
N LEU A 52 3.78 0.94 -4.69
CA LEU A 52 4.08 -0.49 -4.72
C LEU A 52 2.80 -1.25 -5.00
N PRO A 53 2.88 -2.31 -5.81
CA PRO A 53 1.68 -3.11 -6.08
C PRO A 53 1.27 -3.91 -4.86
N VAL A 54 -0.03 -4.10 -4.73
CA VAL A 54 -0.62 -4.91 -3.66
C VAL A 54 -1.19 -6.17 -4.29
N VAL A 55 -0.85 -7.30 -3.71
CA VAL A 55 -1.27 -8.59 -4.24
C VAL A 55 -2.03 -9.36 -3.17
N ASP A 56 -2.85 -10.31 -3.61
CA ASP A 56 -3.57 -11.18 -2.69
C ASP A 56 -2.66 -12.34 -2.27
N GLU A 57 -3.25 -13.29 -1.55
CA GLU A 57 -2.49 -14.42 -1.02
C GLU A 57 -1.89 -15.30 -2.11
N GLU A 58 -2.46 -15.22 -3.30
CA GLU A 58 -1.97 -16.01 -4.43
C GLU A 58 -1.05 -15.23 -5.34
N GLY A 59 -0.72 -14.01 -4.94
CA GLY A 59 0.20 -13.19 -5.72
C GLY A 59 -0.46 -12.42 -6.84
N ARG A 60 -1.78 -12.36 -6.88
CA ARG A 60 -2.48 -11.64 -7.95
C ARG A 60 -2.63 -10.18 -7.59
N TYR A 61 -2.44 -9.33 -8.58
CA TYR A 61 -2.53 -7.89 -8.40
C TYR A 61 -3.96 -7.48 -8.05
N ILE A 62 -4.13 -6.69 -7.00
CA ILE A 62 -5.42 -6.17 -6.63
C ILE A 62 -5.45 -4.65 -6.54
N GLY A 63 -4.31 -4.01 -6.58
CA GLY A 63 -4.26 -2.55 -6.53
C GLY A 63 -2.87 -2.09 -6.22
N PHE A 64 -2.73 -0.84 -5.81
CA PHE A 64 -1.43 -0.33 -5.43
C PHE A 64 -1.57 0.60 -4.24
N MET A 65 -0.45 0.79 -3.54
CA MET A 65 -0.37 1.71 -2.42
C MET A 65 0.55 2.86 -2.76
N SER A 66 0.15 4.06 -2.37
CA SER A 66 0.97 5.25 -2.52
C SER A 66 1.68 5.54 -1.20
N LYS A 67 2.96 5.81 -1.28
CA LYS A 67 3.76 6.10 -0.09
C LYS A 67 3.20 7.29 0.69
N SER A 68 2.85 8.36 -0.01
CA SER A 68 2.38 9.55 0.67
C SER A 68 1.05 9.31 1.39
N LYS A 69 0.15 8.55 0.77
CA LYS A 69 -1.13 8.26 1.40
C LYS A 69 -0.97 7.37 2.62
N ILE A 70 -0.11 6.39 2.53
CA ILE A 70 0.16 5.48 3.64
C ILE A 70 0.73 6.25 4.82
N PHE A 71 1.70 7.10 4.57
CA PHE A 71 2.36 7.83 5.65
C PHE A 71 1.42 8.84 6.29
N ASN A 72 0.59 9.48 5.49
CA ASN A 72 -0.40 10.43 6.04
C ASN A 72 -1.41 9.71 6.94
N SER A 73 -1.91 8.58 6.48
CA SER A 73 -2.87 7.82 7.28
C SER A 73 -2.27 7.33 8.58
N TYR A 74 -1.03 6.85 8.52
CA TYR A 74 -0.35 6.35 9.71
C TYR A 74 -0.11 7.49 10.71
N ARG A 75 0.27 8.64 10.19
CA ARG A 75 0.50 9.80 11.02
C ARG A 75 -0.75 10.23 11.76
N GLU A 76 -1.88 10.21 11.07
CA GLU A 76 -3.15 10.57 11.70
C GLU A 76 -3.49 9.62 12.84
N VAL A 77 -3.26 8.34 12.65
CA VAL A 77 -3.52 7.36 13.69
C VAL A 77 -2.63 7.61 14.91
N LEU A 78 -1.37 7.90 14.67
CA LEU A 78 -0.45 8.17 15.77
C LEU A 78 -0.82 9.40 16.53
N VAL A 79 -1.20 10.46 15.82
CA VAL A 79 -1.59 11.70 16.48
C VAL A 79 -2.84 11.47 17.32
N GLU A 80 -3.82 10.75 16.79
CA GLU A 80 -5.02 10.44 17.54
C GLU A 80 -4.72 9.68 18.81
N ASN A 81 -3.86 8.70 18.71
CA ASN A 81 -3.55 7.87 19.86
C ASN A 81 -2.81 8.62 20.96
N PHE A 82 -1.97 9.55 20.56
CA PHE A 82 -1.19 10.30 21.54
C PHE A 82 -1.91 11.52 22.09
N SER A 83 -2.72 12.16 21.28
CA SER A 83 -3.42 13.35 21.75
C SER A 83 -4.74 13.02 22.42
N GLY A 84 -5.18 11.78 22.35
CA GLY A 84 -6.40 11.37 23.03
C GLY A 84 -6.26 11.22 24.53
N ASP A 85 -5.06 11.34 25.00
CA ASP A 85 -4.82 11.24 26.42
C ASP A 85 -4.98 12.59 27.09
#